data_5403a525fdcfdadf38e83e05c573cc53
#
_entry.id   5403a525fdcfdadf38e83e05c573cc53
#
_cell.length_a   1.000
_cell.length_b   1.000
_cell.length_c   1.000
_cell.angle_alpha   90.00
_cell.angle_beta   90.00
_cell.angle_gamma   90.00
#
_symmetry.space_group_name_H-M   'P 1'
#
loop_
_entity.id
_entity.type
_entity.pdbx_description
1 polymer ?
#
loop_
_entity_poly.entity_id
_entity_poly.type
_entity_poly.pdbx_seq_one_letter_code
_entity_poly.pdbx_strand_id
1 'polypeptide(L)'
;MSSKESLTDHPRARYNMIGGFLGAGKTTAVGRLAQHLSDQGLRVGLITNDQGSGLVDTTMLRSRGFATAEIPGGCFCCRFQSLVEAAEQLTNANTPDVFIAEPVGSCTDLVATVSYPLRRIYGDRFEIAPLSVLVDPIRAMRVLGLDEGRRFSEKVTYIYLKQLEEADLIVFNKIDMLQKTQRKSLRTALEERFPTKKVLEVSARSEVGLEDWFALMTSEKQGSADTMEVDYAVYAEGEALLGWLNATLELRSEEAWDGNAWMTQFAAHVQSQLVAQHHEIAHLKMTLS
;
A
#
# COMPACT_ATOMS: atom_id res chain seq x y z
N MET A 1 -2.97 -23.86 40.48
CA MET A 1 -1.68 -23.91 39.77
C MET A 1 -2.02 -24.22 38.31
N SER A 2 -2.20 -23.19 37.52
CA SER A 2 -2.55 -23.32 36.11
C SER A 2 -1.24 -23.29 35.32
N SER A 3 -0.98 -24.37 34.62
CA SER A 3 0.17 -24.57 33.75
C SER A 3 0.18 -23.47 32.67
N LYS A 4 1.13 -22.53 32.73
CA LYS A 4 1.55 -21.74 31.58
C LYS A 4 2.22 -22.70 30.61
N GLU A 5 1.47 -23.21 29.65
CA GLU A 5 2.07 -23.81 28.45
C GLU A 5 2.96 -22.76 27.81
N SER A 6 4.22 -23.13 27.63
CA SER A 6 5.25 -22.31 27.01
C SER A 6 4.91 -22.14 25.52
N LEU A 7 4.40 -20.98 25.16
CA LEU A 7 4.14 -20.53 23.78
C LEU A 7 5.45 -20.14 23.01
N THR A 8 6.57 -20.82 23.27
CA THR A 8 7.90 -20.34 22.84
C THR A 8 8.58 -21.18 21.79
N ASP A 9 7.87 -21.83 20.89
CA ASP A 9 8.55 -22.63 19.83
C ASP A 9 8.07 -22.39 18.39
N HIS A 10 7.32 -21.33 18.13
CA HIS A 10 7.04 -20.90 16.77
C HIS A 10 8.01 -19.77 16.36
N PRO A 11 8.71 -19.88 15.23
CA PRO A 11 9.52 -18.78 14.73
C PRO A 11 8.61 -17.55 14.57
N ARG A 12 9.16 -16.35 14.91
CA ARG A 12 8.43 -15.09 14.76
C ARG A 12 8.00 -14.91 13.31
N ALA A 13 6.72 -14.64 13.10
CA ALA A 13 6.25 -14.31 11.76
C ALA A 13 6.80 -12.94 11.32
N ARG A 14 7.23 -12.84 10.07
CA ARG A 14 7.67 -11.55 9.53
C ARG A 14 6.48 -10.69 9.17
N TYR A 15 6.51 -9.41 9.53
CA TYR A 15 5.46 -8.45 9.23
C TYR A 15 6.00 -7.35 8.31
N ASN A 16 5.54 -7.36 7.07
CA ASN A 16 5.87 -6.38 6.04
C ASN A 16 4.72 -5.40 5.86
N MET A 17 4.99 -4.09 5.93
CA MET A 17 4.01 -3.05 5.66
C MET A 17 4.41 -2.26 4.42
N ILE A 18 3.48 -2.17 3.46
CA ILE A 18 3.68 -1.51 2.17
C ILE A 18 2.67 -0.38 2.05
N GLY A 19 3.10 0.80 2.43
CA GLY A 19 2.35 2.04 2.34
C GLY A 19 2.53 2.75 0.98
N GLY A 20 2.00 3.94 0.90
CA GLY A 20 2.11 4.82 -0.26
C GLY A 20 0.77 5.34 -0.76
N PHE A 21 0.80 6.47 -1.44
CA PHE A 21 -0.39 7.20 -1.82
C PHE A 21 -1.26 6.43 -2.84
N LEU A 22 -2.48 6.90 -3.02
CA LEU A 22 -3.45 6.36 -3.98
C LEU A 22 -2.83 6.24 -5.38
N GLY A 23 -3.00 5.07 -6.01
CA GLY A 23 -2.49 4.83 -7.35
C GLY A 23 -0.98 4.53 -7.45
N ALA A 24 -0.23 4.49 -6.36
CA ALA A 24 1.21 4.15 -6.39
C ALA A 24 1.51 2.70 -6.84
N GLY A 25 0.50 1.83 -6.90
CA GLY A 25 0.64 0.44 -7.33
C GLY A 25 0.90 -0.54 -6.20
N LYS A 26 0.49 -0.20 -4.97
CA LYS A 26 0.65 -1.03 -3.78
C LYS A 26 0.14 -2.46 -3.98
N THR A 27 -1.12 -2.63 -4.34
CA THR A 27 -1.76 -3.95 -4.50
C THR A 27 -1.03 -4.84 -5.51
N THR A 28 -0.55 -4.25 -6.63
CA THR A 28 0.26 -4.99 -7.61
C THR A 28 1.58 -5.44 -6.98
N ALA A 29 2.25 -4.56 -6.27
CA ALA A 29 3.53 -4.83 -5.62
C ALA A 29 3.39 -5.84 -4.47
N VAL A 30 2.32 -5.73 -3.66
CA VAL A 30 1.95 -6.70 -2.62
C VAL A 30 1.77 -8.10 -3.24
N GLY A 31 1.00 -8.19 -4.33
CA GLY A 31 0.81 -9.45 -5.03
C GLY A 31 2.11 -10.06 -5.60
N ARG A 32 3.06 -9.20 -6.06
CA ARG A 32 4.39 -9.68 -6.51
C ARG A 32 5.25 -10.18 -5.36
N LEU A 33 5.29 -9.46 -4.24
CA LEU A 33 6.02 -9.90 -3.04
C LEU A 33 5.42 -11.19 -2.49
N ALA A 34 4.08 -11.27 -2.41
CA ALA A 34 3.39 -12.48 -1.96
C ALA A 34 3.72 -13.70 -2.82
N GLN A 35 3.72 -13.54 -4.14
CA GLN A 35 4.09 -14.61 -5.07
C GLN A 35 5.55 -15.03 -4.88
N HIS A 36 6.47 -14.08 -4.84
CA HIS A 36 7.89 -14.33 -4.63
C HIS A 36 8.17 -15.14 -3.34
N LEU A 37 7.49 -14.79 -2.24
CA LEU A 37 7.64 -15.50 -0.97
C LEU A 37 7.00 -16.89 -1.00
N SER A 38 5.84 -17.02 -1.66
CA SER A 38 5.17 -18.32 -1.84
C SER A 38 5.99 -19.27 -2.71
N ASP A 39 6.66 -18.78 -3.74
CA ASP A 39 7.57 -19.56 -4.58
C ASP A 39 8.79 -20.07 -3.81
N GLN A 40 9.14 -19.42 -2.71
CA GLN A 40 10.16 -19.86 -1.75
C GLN A 40 9.61 -20.85 -0.70
N GLY A 41 8.34 -21.24 -0.80
CA GLY A 41 7.70 -22.17 0.12
C GLY A 41 7.19 -21.56 1.42
N LEU A 42 7.18 -20.24 1.55
CA LEU A 42 6.65 -19.54 2.73
C LEU A 42 5.14 -19.39 2.65
N ARG A 43 4.48 -19.56 3.79
CA ARG A 43 3.04 -19.30 3.93
C ARG A 43 2.82 -17.81 4.12
N VAL A 44 2.10 -17.18 3.19
CA VAL A 44 1.87 -15.74 3.18
C VAL A 44 0.43 -15.44 3.59
N GLY A 45 0.26 -14.55 4.56
CA GLY A 45 -1.02 -13.96 4.94
C GLY A 45 -1.07 -12.49 4.51
N LEU A 46 -2.12 -12.12 3.79
CA LEU A 46 -2.32 -10.73 3.34
C LEU A 46 -3.35 -10.04 4.21
N ILE A 47 -3.06 -8.80 4.59
CA ILE A 47 -4.00 -7.93 5.30
C ILE A 47 -4.19 -6.69 4.46
N THR A 48 -5.39 -6.53 3.91
CA THR A 48 -5.77 -5.37 3.11
C THR A 48 -6.68 -4.45 3.91
N ASN A 49 -6.53 -3.17 3.70
CA ASN A 49 -7.36 -2.17 4.35
C ASN A 49 -7.89 -1.18 3.31
N ASP A 50 -9.19 -0.97 3.33
CA ASP A 50 -9.81 0.05 2.48
C ASP A 50 -11.06 0.62 3.16
N GLN A 51 -11.59 1.72 2.63
CA GLN A 51 -12.73 2.43 3.22
C GLN A 51 -14.10 1.81 2.90
N GLY A 52 -14.17 0.81 2.02
CA GLY A 52 -15.37 0.07 1.66
C GLY A 52 -15.30 -1.41 2.01
N SER A 53 -16.35 -2.18 1.71
CA SER A 53 -16.40 -3.64 1.79
C SER A 53 -16.46 -4.27 0.40
N GLY A 54 -15.91 -5.49 0.24
CA GLY A 54 -15.96 -6.23 -1.04
C GLY A 54 -15.06 -5.64 -2.13
N LEU A 55 -13.85 -5.31 -1.78
CA LEU A 55 -12.97 -4.46 -2.56
C LEU A 55 -12.26 -5.17 -3.70
N VAL A 56 -11.98 -4.39 -4.74
CA VAL A 56 -11.24 -4.81 -5.93
C VAL A 56 -9.87 -5.40 -5.56
N ASP A 57 -9.17 -4.78 -4.62
CA ASP A 57 -7.84 -5.23 -4.17
C ASP A 57 -7.88 -6.58 -3.49
N THR A 58 -8.78 -6.75 -2.52
CA THR A 58 -8.98 -8.02 -1.82
C THR A 58 -9.41 -9.12 -2.79
N THR A 59 -10.35 -8.83 -3.69
CA THR A 59 -10.82 -9.76 -4.70
C THR A 59 -9.69 -10.19 -5.64
N MET A 60 -8.87 -9.26 -6.09
CA MET A 60 -7.72 -9.52 -6.96
C MET A 60 -6.66 -10.41 -6.27
N LEU A 61 -6.39 -10.20 -4.99
CA LEU A 61 -5.42 -10.99 -4.24
C LEU A 61 -5.97 -12.40 -3.93
N ARG A 62 -7.24 -12.50 -3.54
CA ARG A 62 -7.92 -13.79 -3.32
C ARG A 62 -8.01 -14.63 -4.60
N SER A 63 -8.26 -14.02 -5.76
CA SER A 63 -8.31 -14.72 -7.05
C SER A 63 -6.96 -15.35 -7.44
N ARG A 64 -5.86 -14.86 -6.85
CA ARG A 64 -4.52 -15.46 -7.01
C ARG A 64 -4.22 -16.55 -5.98
N GLY A 65 -5.16 -16.91 -5.12
CA GLY A 65 -5.03 -17.99 -4.14
C GLY A 65 -4.42 -17.60 -2.80
N PHE A 66 -4.19 -16.30 -2.54
CA PHE A 66 -3.62 -15.86 -1.26
C PHE A 66 -4.66 -15.82 -0.14
N ALA A 67 -4.28 -16.32 1.04
CA ALA A 67 -5.05 -16.13 2.27
C ALA A 67 -5.09 -14.63 2.62
N THR A 68 -6.27 -14.01 2.54
CA THR A 68 -6.42 -12.56 2.67
C THR A 68 -7.50 -12.23 3.69
N ALA A 69 -7.14 -11.45 4.70
CA ALA A 69 -8.06 -10.79 5.62
C ALA A 69 -8.23 -9.31 5.23
N GLU A 70 -9.47 -8.83 5.29
CA GLU A 70 -9.84 -7.47 4.96
C GLU A 70 -10.29 -6.72 6.20
N ILE A 71 -9.81 -5.49 6.38
CA ILE A 71 -10.25 -4.59 7.44
C ILE A 71 -11.10 -3.49 6.81
N PRO A 72 -12.44 -3.59 6.89
CA PRO A 72 -13.34 -2.62 6.29
C PRO A 72 -13.52 -1.38 7.17
N GLY A 73 -13.74 -0.23 6.53
CA GLY A 73 -14.27 0.97 7.18
C GLY A 73 -13.36 1.62 8.22
N GLY A 74 -12.19 2.08 7.81
CA GLY A 74 -11.23 2.84 8.61
C GLY A 74 -9.79 2.40 8.35
N CYS A 75 -8.83 3.25 8.69
CA CYS A 75 -7.42 2.98 8.45
C CYS A 75 -6.76 2.17 9.57
N PHE A 76 -5.61 1.54 9.29
CA PHE A 76 -4.82 0.81 10.30
C PHE A 76 -4.45 1.68 11.49
N CYS A 77 -4.12 2.95 11.26
CA CYS A 77 -3.78 3.91 12.31
C CYS A 77 -4.92 4.14 13.30
N CYS A 78 -6.18 4.05 12.84
CA CYS A 78 -7.37 4.23 13.69
C CYS A 78 -7.91 2.92 14.26
N ARG A 79 -7.54 1.77 13.69
CA ARG A 79 -8.10 0.44 14.01
C ARG A 79 -7.01 -0.61 14.25
N PHE A 80 -6.03 -0.30 15.07
CA PHE A 80 -4.94 -1.23 15.39
C PHE A 80 -5.45 -2.59 15.90
N GLN A 81 -6.50 -2.60 16.72
CA GLN A 81 -7.08 -3.85 17.21
C GLN A 81 -7.63 -4.73 16.08
N SER A 82 -8.27 -4.14 15.06
CA SER A 82 -8.76 -4.90 13.90
C SER A 82 -7.61 -5.50 13.07
N LEU A 83 -6.45 -4.83 13.05
CA LEU A 83 -5.24 -5.38 12.42
C LEU A 83 -4.75 -6.63 13.16
N VAL A 84 -4.74 -6.61 14.48
CA VAL A 84 -4.36 -7.76 15.29
C VAL A 84 -5.34 -8.91 15.10
N GLU A 85 -6.65 -8.64 15.12
CA GLU A 85 -7.71 -9.63 14.87
C GLU A 85 -7.58 -10.28 13.47
N ALA A 86 -7.28 -9.48 12.45
CA ALA A 86 -7.03 -9.99 11.09
C ALA A 86 -5.81 -10.92 11.03
N ALA A 87 -4.72 -10.55 11.73
CA ALA A 87 -3.53 -11.39 11.82
C ALA A 87 -3.83 -12.69 12.60
N GLU A 88 -4.62 -12.65 13.67
CA GLU A 88 -5.04 -13.82 14.42
C GLU A 88 -5.95 -14.73 13.60
N GLN A 89 -6.89 -14.17 12.84
CA GLN A 89 -7.75 -14.95 11.95
C GLN A 89 -6.90 -15.74 10.91
N LEU A 90 -5.92 -15.08 10.28
CA LEU A 90 -5.02 -15.73 9.34
C LEU A 90 -4.14 -16.78 10.03
N THR A 91 -3.66 -16.50 11.24
CA THR A 91 -2.85 -17.44 12.04
C THR A 91 -3.64 -18.72 12.34
N ASN A 92 -4.88 -18.59 12.76
CA ASN A 92 -5.75 -19.73 13.06
C ASN A 92 -6.08 -20.57 11.81
N ALA A 93 -6.14 -19.93 10.64
CA ALA A 93 -6.45 -20.61 9.37
C ALA A 93 -5.24 -21.33 8.78
N ASN A 94 -4.05 -20.74 8.78
CA ASN A 94 -2.90 -21.25 8.04
C ASN A 94 -1.51 -20.95 8.65
N THR A 95 -1.45 -20.36 9.83
CA THR A 95 -0.20 -19.99 10.52
C THR A 95 0.85 -19.38 9.57
N PRO A 96 0.68 -18.16 9.06
CA PRO A 96 1.59 -17.55 8.10
C PRO A 96 3.00 -17.39 8.67
N ASP A 97 4.01 -17.62 7.83
CA ASP A 97 5.41 -17.31 8.11
C ASP A 97 5.67 -15.82 7.87
N VAL A 98 4.90 -15.22 6.95
CA VAL A 98 5.00 -13.82 6.58
C VAL A 98 3.62 -13.18 6.45
N PHE A 99 3.44 -12.03 7.08
CA PHE A 99 2.30 -11.13 6.85
C PHE A 99 2.73 -9.98 5.94
N ILE A 100 1.88 -9.62 4.98
CA ILE A 100 2.03 -8.42 4.18
C ILE A 100 0.77 -7.57 4.37
N ALA A 101 0.95 -6.36 4.89
CA ALA A 101 -0.13 -5.43 5.17
C ALA A 101 -0.11 -4.25 4.21
N GLU A 102 -1.26 -4.00 3.57
CA GLU A 102 -1.50 -2.86 2.69
C GLU A 102 -2.48 -1.89 3.36
N PRO A 103 -2.00 -0.76 3.91
CA PRO A 103 -2.85 0.29 4.46
C PRO A 103 -3.56 1.08 3.36
N VAL A 104 -4.62 1.82 3.74
CA VAL A 104 -5.30 2.79 2.86
C VAL A 104 -4.29 3.79 2.29
N GLY A 105 -4.51 4.22 1.05
CA GLY A 105 -3.57 5.10 0.35
C GLY A 105 -3.39 6.49 0.94
N SER A 106 -4.24 6.92 1.87
CA SER A 106 -4.09 8.16 2.63
C SER A 106 -3.45 7.96 4.01
N CYS A 107 -3.28 6.71 4.49
CA CYS A 107 -2.71 6.46 5.80
C CYS A 107 -1.29 7.03 5.91
N THR A 108 -1.04 7.69 7.04
CA THR A 108 0.28 8.17 7.49
C THR A 108 0.42 7.91 8.99
N ASP A 109 1.59 8.17 9.57
CA ASP A 109 1.90 7.88 10.96
C ASP A 109 1.83 6.38 11.32
N LEU A 110 2.11 5.54 10.34
CA LEU A 110 2.06 4.07 10.46
C LEU A 110 3.15 3.52 11.37
N VAL A 111 4.28 4.20 11.48
CA VAL A 111 5.36 3.80 12.40
C VAL A 111 4.90 3.93 13.84
N ALA A 112 4.33 5.07 14.21
CA ALA A 112 3.87 5.31 15.58
C ALA A 112 2.62 4.50 15.94
N THR A 113 1.67 4.41 15.00
CA THR A 113 0.34 3.83 15.27
C THR A 113 0.24 2.32 15.02
N VAL A 114 1.16 1.76 14.23
CA VAL A 114 1.15 0.33 13.88
C VAL A 114 2.47 -0.35 14.25
N SER A 115 3.60 0.07 13.65
CA SER A 115 4.88 -0.63 13.85
C SER A 115 5.35 -0.63 15.30
N TYR A 116 5.26 0.51 15.96
CA TYR A 116 5.66 0.64 17.37
C TYR A 116 4.79 -0.19 18.31
N PRO A 117 3.43 -0.15 18.27
CA PRO A 117 2.58 -1.03 19.08
C PRO A 117 2.81 -2.52 18.79
N LEU A 118 2.96 -2.93 17.52
CA LEU A 118 3.27 -4.31 17.17
C LEU A 118 4.58 -4.76 17.83
N ARG A 119 5.62 -3.95 17.78
CA ARG A 119 6.92 -4.24 18.36
C ARG A 119 6.88 -4.30 19.88
N ARG A 120 6.16 -3.38 20.51
CA ARG A 120 6.09 -3.25 21.97
C ARG A 120 5.20 -4.32 22.62
N ILE A 121 4.07 -4.65 21.99
CA ILE A 121 3.05 -5.53 22.58
C ILE A 121 3.22 -6.97 22.08
N TYR A 122 3.63 -7.15 20.83
CA TYR A 122 3.66 -8.44 20.12
C TYR A 122 5.06 -8.75 19.52
N GLY A 123 6.12 -8.14 20.05
CA GLY A 123 7.47 -8.33 19.55
C GLY A 123 8.06 -9.72 19.75
N ASP A 124 7.43 -10.56 20.55
CA ASP A 124 7.67 -11.99 20.67
C ASP A 124 7.04 -12.81 19.54
N ARG A 125 6.01 -12.27 18.89
CA ARG A 125 5.26 -12.92 17.80
C ARG A 125 5.68 -12.43 16.41
N PHE A 126 6.07 -11.16 16.28
CA PHE A 126 6.36 -10.52 14.99
C PHE A 126 7.77 -9.95 14.91
N GLU A 127 8.38 -10.11 13.74
CA GLU A 127 9.56 -9.39 13.31
C GLU A 127 9.15 -8.35 12.27
N ILE A 128 9.30 -7.06 12.60
CA ILE A 128 8.85 -5.98 11.74
C ILE A 128 9.91 -5.65 10.71
N ALA A 129 9.55 -5.74 9.42
CA ALA A 129 10.37 -5.32 8.29
C ALA A 129 10.37 -3.80 8.14
N PRO A 130 11.35 -3.22 7.38
CA PRO A 130 11.35 -1.80 7.06
C PRO A 130 10.04 -1.37 6.39
N LEU A 131 9.50 -0.21 6.79
CA LEU A 131 8.32 0.37 6.14
C LEU A 131 8.66 0.81 4.72
N SER A 132 8.06 0.17 3.73
CA SER A 132 8.17 0.58 2.33
C SER A 132 7.02 1.50 1.95
N VAL A 133 7.34 2.67 1.40
CA VAL A 133 6.35 3.60 0.84
C VAL A 133 6.51 3.65 -0.67
N LEU A 134 5.50 3.15 -1.38
CA LEU A 134 5.45 3.18 -2.84
C LEU A 134 5.06 4.56 -3.35
N VAL A 135 5.75 5.00 -4.39
CA VAL A 135 5.59 6.31 -5.01
C VAL A 135 5.22 6.17 -6.48
N ASP A 136 4.13 6.84 -6.89
CA ASP A 136 3.84 7.06 -8.31
C ASP A 136 4.80 8.13 -8.85
N PRO A 137 5.59 7.85 -9.91
CA PRO A 137 6.65 8.73 -10.34
C PRO A 137 6.14 10.03 -10.95
N ILE A 138 5.01 10.00 -11.66
CA ILE A 138 4.44 11.21 -12.27
C ILE A 138 3.97 12.18 -11.17
N ARG A 139 3.31 11.65 -10.14
CA ARG A 139 2.88 12.47 -8.99
C ARG A 139 4.06 12.99 -8.19
N ALA A 140 5.06 12.16 -7.95
CA ALA A 140 6.26 12.59 -7.24
C ALA A 140 6.96 13.73 -7.98
N MET A 141 7.11 13.65 -9.29
CA MET A 141 7.69 14.73 -10.10
C MET A 141 6.91 16.02 -9.95
N ARG A 142 5.58 16.00 -9.94
CA ARG A 142 4.73 17.18 -9.75
C ARG A 142 4.83 17.75 -8.34
N VAL A 143 4.78 16.89 -7.32
CA VAL A 143 4.88 17.29 -5.90
C VAL A 143 6.25 17.91 -5.63
N LEU A 144 7.32 17.35 -6.20
CA LEU A 144 8.70 17.85 -6.04
C LEU A 144 9.05 19.01 -7.00
N GLY A 145 8.13 19.44 -7.85
CA GLY A 145 8.34 20.57 -8.75
C GLY A 145 9.21 20.28 -9.99
N LEU A 146 9.37 19.01 -10.34
CA LEU A 146 10.15 18.55 -11.50
C LEU A 146 9.32 18.47 -12.79
N ASP A 147 8.02 18.55 -12.69
CA ASP A 147 7.09 18.51 -13.80
C ASP A 147 5.96 19.52 -13.61
N GLU A 148 5.52 20.13 -14.72
CA GLU A 148 4.36 21.00 -14.73
C GLU A 148 3.08 20.18 -14.84
N GLY A 149 2.03 20.58 -14.12
CA GLY A 149 0.75 19.89 -14.15
C GLY A 149 -0.07 20.17 -12.91
N ARG A 150 -1.26 19.59 -12.85
CA ARG A 150 -2.12 19.72 -11.65
C ARG A 150 -1.41 19.14 -10.44
N ARG A 151 -1.33 19.95 -9.39
CA ARG A 151 -0.83 19.53 -8.07
C ARG A 151 -2.02 19.31 -7.16
N PHE A 152 -1.83 18.45 -6.19
CA PHE A 152 -2.77 18.32 -5.08
C PHE A 152 -2.88 19.66 -4.31
N SER A 153 -3.98 19.82 -3.57
CA SER A 153 -4.06 20.86 -2.57
C SER A 153 -2.90 20.74 -1.58
N GLU A 154 -2.55 21.83 -0.91
CA GLU A 154 -1.48 21.83 0.09
C GLU A 154 -1.69 20.76 1.17
N LYS A 155 -2.94 20.56 1.60
CA LYS A 155 -3.31 19.57 2.63
C LYS A 155 -3.13 18.13 2.16
N VAL A 156 -3.50 17.83 0.93
CA VAL A 156 -3.26 16.49 0.33
C VAL A 156 -1.77 16.28 0.06
N THR A 157 -1.04 17.32 -0.35
CA THR A 157 0.41 17.29 -0.50
C THR A 157 1.10 17.06 0.84
N TYR A 158 0.58 17.61 1.93
CA TYR A 158 1.07 17.35 3.28
C TYR A 158 1.01 15.85 3.62
N ILE A 159 -0.14 15.18 3.40
CA ILE A 159 -0.29 13.72 3.61
C ILE A 159 0.77 12.97 2.79
N TYR A 160 0.88 13.30 1.51
CA TYR A 160 1.83 12.66 0.60
C TYR A 160 3.29 12.76 1.10
N LEU A 161 3.71 13.94 1.53
CA LEU A 161 5.06 14.16 2.04
C LEU A 161 5.29 13.46 3.38
N LYS A 162 4.30 13.45 4.28
CA LYS A 162 4.39 12.73 5.55
C LYS A 162 4.57 11.23 5.36
N GLN A 163 3.94 10.62 4.37
CA GLN A 163 4.21 9.22 4.02
C GLN A 163 5.67 8.98 3.63
N LEU A 164 6.30 9.90 2.90
CA LEU A 164 7.71 9.78 2.52
C LEU A 164 8.64 10.04 3.71
N GLU A 165 8.29 10.95 4.61
CA GLU A 165 9.04 11.25 5.83
C GLU A 165 9.11 10.04 6.78
N GLU A 166 8.04 9.26 6.91
CA GLU A 166 8.01 8.08 7.78
C GLU A 166 8.63 6.81 7.17
N ALA A 167 8.79 6.75 5.83
CA ALA A 167 9.32 5.60 5.14
C ALA A 167 10.73 5.22 5.63
N ASP A 168 11.03 3.93 5.75
CA ASP A 168 12.40 3.44 5.79
C ASP A 168 12.94 3.29 4.36
N LEU A 169 12.08 2.81 3.45
CA LEU A 169 12.36 2.61 2.03
C LEU A 169 11.38 3.43 1.19
N ILE A 170 11.88 4.36 0.40
CA ILE A 170 11.10 5.04 -0.63
C ILE A 170 11.26 4.25 -1.92
N VAL A 171 10.16 3.64 -2.38
CA VAL A 171 10.16 2.78 -3.56
C VAL A 171 9.38 3.47 -4.67
N PHE A 172 10.06 4.20 -5.56
CA PHE A 172 9.34 4.76 -6.68
C PHE A 172 9.11 3.71 -7.77
N ASN A 173 7.83 3.41 -7.94
CA ASN A 173 7.31 2.37 -8.81
C ASN A 173 7.05 2.91 -10.22
N LYS A 174 6.64 2.05 -11.14
CA LYS A 174 6.27 2.39 -12.53
C LYS A 174 7.38 3.10 -13.31
N ILE A 175 8.63 2.73 -13.06
CA ILE A 175 9.78 3.31 -13.79
C ILE A 175 9.71 3.08 -15.30
N ASP A 176 8.92 2.10 -15.74
CA ASP A 176 8.58 1.84 -17.14
C ASP A 176 7.84 3.01 -17.83
N MET A 177 7.24 3.91 -17.06
CA MET A 177 6.57 5.12 -17.56
C MET A 177 7.52 6.32 -17.75
N LEU A 178 8.77 6.24 -17.27
CA LEU A 178 9.72 7.33 -17.26
C LEU A 178 10.87 7.13 -18.24
N GLN A 179 11.33 8.22 -18.86
CA GLN A 179 12.60 8.26 -19.56
C GLN A 179 13.77 8.24 -18.56
N LYS A 180 14.95 7.82 -19.01
CA LYS A 180 16.17 7.73 -18.16
C LYS A 180 16.53 9.06 -17.48
N THR A 181 16.35 10.18 -18.16
CA THR A 181 16.61 11.52 -17.61
C THR A 181 15.64 11.86 -16.48
N GLN A 182 14.36 11.56 -16.66
CA GLN A 182 13.32 11.79 -15.65
C GLN A 182 13.56 10.89 -14.41
N ARG A 183 13.93 9.62 -14.62
CA ARG A 183 14.28 8.71 -13.52
C ARG A 183 15.43 9.27 -12.69
N LYS A 184 16.50 9.73 -13.35
CA LYS A 184 17.65 10.31 -12.67
C LYS A 184 17.26 11.57 -11.88
N SER A 185 16.51 12.49 -12.48
CA SER A 185 16.06 13.71 -11.83
C SER A 185 15.18 13.42 -10.62
N LEU A 186 14.23 12.48 -10.74
CA LEU A 186 13.36 12.08 -9.64
C LEU A 186 14.14 11.44 -8.50
N ARG A 187 15.07 10.51 -8.81
CA ARG A 187 15.95 9.89 -7.80
C ARG A 187 16.71 10.95 -7.02
N THR A 188 17.41 11.84 -7.74
CA THR A 188 18.19 12.91 -7.12
C THR A 188 17.32 13.78 -6.19
N ALA A 189 16.15 14.20 -6.65
CA ALA A 189 15.25 15.03 -5.84
C ALA A 189 14.71 14.30 -4.59
N LEU A 190 14.45 12.99 -4.68
CA LEU A 190 14.06 12.19 -3.53
C LEU A 190 15.21 12.03 -2.53
N GLU A 191 16.42 11.73 -3.01
CA GLU A 191 17.62 11.59 -2.17
C GLU A 191 18.02 12.90 -1.49
N GLU A 192 17.90 14.03 -2.19
CA GLU A 192 18.17 15.37 -1.61
C GLU A 192 17.12 15.76 -0.55
N ARG A 193 15.84 15.47 -0.82
CA ARG A 193 14.77 15.84 0.10
C ARG A 193 14.68 14.92 1.31
N PHE A 194 15.02 13.64 1.15
CA PHE A 194 14.94 12.60 2.18
C PHE A 194 16.28 11.86 2.33
N PRO A 195 17.36 12.56 2.77
CA PRO A 195 18.72 12.03 2.71
C PRO A 195 18.97 10.82 3.60
N THR A 196 18.11 10.58 4.59
CA THR A 196 18.22 9.41 5.49
C THR A 196 17.45 8.19 4.97
N LYS A 197 16.72 8.33 3.87
CA LYS A 197 15.88 7.26 3.31
C LYS A 197 16.59 6.54 2.16
N LYS A 198 16.40 5.23 2.10
CA LYS A 198 16.90 4.44 0.96
C LYS A 198 15.89 4.54 -0.19
N VAL A 199 16.33 5.03 -1.34
CA VAL A 199 15.51 5.20 -2.53
C VAL A 199 15.74 4.05 -3.50
N LEU A 200 14.67 3.35 -3.87
CA LEU A 200 14.66 2.22 -4.79
C LEU A 200 13.80 2.52 -6.01
N GLU A 201 14.20 1.96 -7.15
CA GLU A 201 13.52 2.09 -8.43
C GLU A 201 12.94 0.75 -8.86
N VAL A 202 11.61 0.67 -9.03
CA VAL A 202 10.97 -0.58 -9.40
C VAL A 202 9.88 -0.36 -10.47
N SER A 203 9.55 -1.45 -11.16
CA SER A 203 8.29 -1.57 -11.88
C SER A 203 7.61 -2.87 -11.44
N ALA A 204 6.58 -2.77 -10.63
CA ALA A 204 5.79 -3.94 -10.22
C ALA A 204 5.07 -4.60 -11.41
N ARG A 205 4.84 -3.85 -12.51
CA ARG A 205 4.23 -4.36 -13.73
C ARG A 205 5.20 -5.22 -14.56
N SER A 206 6.41 -4.73 -14.80
CA SER A 206 7.44 -5.39 -15.60
C SER A 206 8.48 -6.17 -14.78
N GLU A 207 8.31 -6.19 -13.44
CA GLU A 207 9.13 -6.92 -12.47
C GLU A 207 10.60 -6.43 -12.38
N VAL A 208 10.88 -5.25 -12.89
CA VAL A 208 12.23 -4.67 -12.85
C VAL A 208 12.51 -4.09 -11.46
N GLY A 209 13.68 -4.40 -10.89
CA GLY A 209 14.16 -3.86 -9.62
C GLY A 209 13.46 -4.44 -8.38
N LEU A 210 12.62 -5.45 -8.53
CA LEU A 210 11.89 -6.05 -7.41
C LEU A 210 12.78 -6.90 -6.51
N GLU A 211 13.81 -7.56 -7.06
CA GLU A 211 14.69 -8.46 -6.30
C GLU A 211 15.41 -7.72 -5.16
N ASP A 212 16.02 -6.58 -5.44
CA ASP A 212 16.72 -5.77 -4.44
C ASP A 212 15.77 -5.27 -3.36
N TRP A 213 14.57 -4.85 -3.73
CA TRP A 213 13.55 -4.43 -2.78
C TRP A 213 13.06 -5.60 -1.92
N PHE A 214 12.75 -6.75 -2.52
CA PHE A 214 12.30 -7.94 -1.81
C PHE A 214 13.37 -8.48 -0.86
N ALA A 215 14.65 -8.44 -1.27
CA ALA A 215 15.75 -8.82 -0.39
C ALA A 215 15.78 -7.98 0.88
N LEU A 216 15.56 -6.67 0.79
CA LEU A 216 15.47 -5.79 1.97
C LEU A 216 14.25 -6.11 2.83
N MET A 217 13.10 -6.33 2.20
CA MET A 217 11.85 -6.66 2.90
C MET A 217 11.93 -8.00 3.63
N THR A 218 12.79 -8.91 3.21
CA THR A 218 12.93 -10.24 3.80
C THR A 218 14.10 -10.36 4.79
N SER A 219 15.16 -9.57 4.64
CA SER A 219 16.38 -9.70 5.46
C SER A 219 16.55 -8.61 6.50
N GLU A 220 16.12 -7.37 6.23
CA GLU A 220 16.33 -6.26 7.15
C GLU A 220 15.18 -6.12 8.15
N LYS A 221 15.50 -5.65 9.37
CA LYS A 221 14.51 -5.29 10.41
C LYS A 221 14.33 -3.78 10.42
N GLN A 222 13.13 -3.34 10.72
CA GLN A 222 12.88 -1.93 10.96
C GLN A 222 13.70 -1.45 12.15
N GLY A 223 14.49 -0.41 11.95
CA GLY A 223 15.25 0.25 13.01
C GLY A 223 14.35 0.93 14.05
N SER A 224 14.95 1.42 15.12
CA SER A 224 14.29 2.37 16.02
C SER A 224 14.27 3.73 15.31
N ALA A 225 13.23 4.01 14.55
CA ALA A 225 13.04 5.35 14.00
C ALA A 225 12.35 6.24 15.05
N ASP A 226 12.76 7.51 15.12
CA ASP A 226 12.00 8.52 15.83
C ASP A 226 10.61 8.65 15.17
N THR A 227 9.57 8.77 15.99
CA THR A 227 8.23 9.03 15.49
C THR A 227 8.19 10.44 14.91
N MET A 228 7.63 10.59 13.72
CA MET A 228 7.49 11.92 13.14
C MET A 228 6.38 12.72 13.84
N GLU A 229 6.48 14.04 13.77
CA GLU A 229 5.44 14.95 14.23
C GLU A 229 4.37 15.11 13.13
N VAL A 230 3.10 14.83 13.46
CA VAL A 230 1.96 14.94 12.56
C VAL A 230 0.97 15.97 13.10
N ASP A 231 0.64 16.95 12.28
CA ASP A 231 -0.52 17.82 12.52
C ASP A 231 -1.80 17.08 12.09
N TYR A 232 -2.47 16.50 13.04
CA TYR A 232 -3.70 15.72 12.79
C TYR A 232 -4.88 16.58 12.30
N ALA A 233 -4.90 17.89 12.57
CA ALA A 233 -5.93 18.78 12.02
C ALA A 233 -5.73 18.97 10.52
N VAL A 234 -4.51 19.25 10.09
CA VAL A 234 -4.16 19.34 8.66
C VAL A 234 -4.35 18.00 7.95
N TYR A 235 -3.99 16.89 8.62
CA TYR A 235 -4.19 15.53 8.11
C TYR A 235 -5.68 15.24 7.87
N ALA A 236 -6.54 15.48 8.85
CA ALA A 236 -7.97 15.24 8.75
C ALA A 236 -8.63 16.09 7.64
N GLU A 237 -8.23 17.35 7.51
CA GLU A 237 -8.70 18.23 6.43
C GLU A 237 -8.22 17.74 5.05
N GLY A 238 -7.00 17.22 4.95
CA GLY A 238 -6.47 16.62 3.73
C GLY A 238 -7.22 15.34 3.34
N GLU A 239 -7.54 14.46 4.29
CA GLU A 239 -8.37 13.27 4.05
C GLU A 239 -9.79 13.64 3.61
N ALA A 240 -10.39 14.67 4.22
CA ALA A 240 -11.73 15.12 3.85
C ALA A 240 -11.81 15.66 2.41
N LEU A 241 -10.70 16.08 1.82
CA LEU A 241 -10.63 16.50 0.41
C LEU A 241 -10.59 15.30 -0.57
N LEU A 242 -10.34 14.09 -0.09
CA LEU A 242 -10.36 12.88 -0.89
C LEU A 242 -11.78 12.32 -0.90
N GLY A 243 -12.46 12.46 -2.05
CA GLY A 243 -13.78 11.84 -2.27
C GLY A 243 -13.64 10.34 -2.55
N TRP A 244 -14.39 9.52 -1.84
CA TRP A 244 -14.42 8.07 -2.00
C TRP A 244 -15.75 7.63 -2.61
N LEU A 245 -15.69 6.88 -3.70
CA LEU A 245 -16.85 6.22 -4.29
C LEU A 245 -16.56 4.73 -4.46
N ASN A 246 -17.44 3.91 -3.90
CA ASN A 246 -17.44 2.48 -4.14
C ASN A 246 -18.83 2.11 -4.71
N ALA A 247 -18.85 1.43 -5.85
CA ALA A 247 -20.09 1.08 -6.51
C ALA A 247 -20.01 -0.33 -7.14
N THR A 248 -21.10 -1.07 -7.04
CA THR A 248 -21.30 -2.33 -7.75
C THR A 248 -22.38 -2.15 -8.79
N LEU A 249 -22.10 -2.56 -10.03
CA LEU A 249 -23.03 -2.51 -11.15
C LEU A 249 -23.34 -3.95 -11.59
N GLU A 250 -24.62 -4.26 -11.77
CA GLU A 250 -25.06 -5.49 -12.42
C GLU A 250 -25.39 -5.18 -13.89
N LEU A 251 -24.71 -5.86 -14.80
CA LEU A 251 -24.92 -5.70 -16.23
C LEU A 251 -25.61 -6.95 -16.77
N ARG A 252 -26.64 -6.75 -17.56
CA ARG A 252 -27.38 -7.84 -18.23
C ARG A 252 -27.41 -7.59 -19.73
N SER A 253 -27.16 -8.62 -20.53
CA SER A 253 -27.25 -8.59 -21.97
C SER A 253 -27.84 -9.91 -22.47
N GLU A 254 -28.65 -9.87 -23.51
CA GLU A 254 -29.16 -11.06 -24.21
C GLU A 254 -28.12 -11.60 -25.20
N GLU A 255 -27.17 -10.78 -25.62
CA GLU A 255 -26.11 -11.13 -26.55
C GLU A 255 -24.73 -11.14 -25.88
N ALA A 256 -23.82 -11.95 -26.40
CA ALA A 256 -22.43 -11.94 -25.95
C ALA A 256 -21.77 -10.58 -26.20
N TRP A 257 -21.03 -10.07 -25.24
CA TRP A 257 -20.37 -8.78 -25.32
C TRP A 257 -18.95 -8.83 -24.75
N ASP A 258 -18.11 -7.87 -25.17
CA ASP A 258 -16.73 -7.76 -24.68
C ASP A 258 -16.68 -6.91 -23.41
N GLY A 259 -16.53 -7.59 -22.27
CA GLY A 259 -16.45 -6.95 -20.95
C GLY A 259 -15.23 -6.03 -20.80
N ASN A 260 -14.08 -6.37 -21.42
CA ASN A 260 -12.88 -5.54 -21.35
C ASN A 260 -13.05 -4.24 -22.15
N ALA A 261 -13.65 -4.35 -23.35
CA ALA A 261 -13.98 -3.17 -24.15
C ALA A 261 -14.96 -2.26 -23.42
N TRP A 262 -16.00 -2.85 -22.79
CA TRP A 262 -16.96 -2.09 -21.99
C TRP A 262 -16.30 -1.38 -20.80
N MET A 263 -15.50 -2.07 -20.01
CA MET A 263 -14.78 -1.46 -18.88
C MET A 263 -13.88 -0.30 -19.33
N THR A 264 -13.18 -0.46 -20.44
CA THR A 264 -12.32 0.58 -21.01
C THR A 264 -13.14 1.82 -21.41
N GLN A 265 -14.27 1.62 -22.09
CA GLN A 265 -15.16 2.71 -22.48
C GLN A 265 -15.81 3.39 -21.28
N PHE A 266 -16.24 2.61 -20.29
CA PHE A 266 -16.83 3.14 -19.07
C PHE A 266 -15.82 3.99 -18.28
N ALA A 267 -14.58 3.50 -18.10
CA ALA A 267 -13.51 4.27 -17.45
C ALA A 267 -13.22 5.58 -18.19
N ALA A 268 -13.14 5.56 -19.52
CA ALA A 268 -12.92 6.76 -20.32
C ALA A 268 -14.11 7.74 -20.20
N HIS A 269 -15.33 7.24 -20.16
CA HIS A 269 -16.52 8.07 -19.96
C HIS A 269 -16.52 8.76 -18.58
N VAL A 270 -16.29 7.99 -17.50
CA VAL A 270 -16.19 8.54 -16.14
C VAL A 270 -15.10 9.61 -16.08
N GLN A 271 -13.92 9.32 -16.64
CA GLN A 271 -12.82 10.28 -16.70
C GLN A 271 -13.22 11.57 -17.41
N SER A 272 -13.85 11.47 -18.58
CA SER A 272 -14.24 12.64 -19.36
C SER A 272 -15.26 13.52 -18.62
N GLN A 273 -16.24 12.90 -17.94
CA GLN A 273 -17.26 13.63 -17.17
C GLN A 273 -16.65 14.36 -15.97
N LEU A 274 -15.78 13.71 -15.22
CA LEU A 274 -15.15 14.31 -14.05
C LEU A 274 -14.16 15.43 -14.44
N VAL A 275 -13.39 15.25 -15.51
CA VAL A 275 -12.51 16.29 -16.03
C VAL A 275 -13.29 17.51 -16.53
N ALA A 276 -14.44 17.30 -17.21
CA ALA A 276 -15.31 18.39 -17.65
C ALA A 276 -15.88 19.22 -16.48
N GLN A 277 -16.02 18.60 -15.31
CA GLN A 277 -16.46 19.24 -14.07
C GLN A 277 -15.27 19.74 -13.20
N HIS A 278 -14.05 19.75 -13.74
CA HIS A 278 -12.83 20.14 -13.04
C HIS A 278 -12.46 19.28 -11.83
N HIS A 279 -12.97 18.04 -11.75
CA HIS A 279 -12.56 17.09 -10.74
C HIS A 279 -11.35 16.27 -11.20
N GLU A 280 -10.47 15.93 -10.27
CA GLU A 280 -9.32 15.04 -10.51
C GLU A 280 -9.62 13.65 -9.97
N ILE A 281 -9.30 12.63 -10.78
CA ILE A 281 -9.36 11.24 -10.34
C ILE A 281 -8.01 10.89 -9.71
N ALA A 282 -7.98 10.77 -8.38
CA ALA A 282 -6.80 10.30 -7.68
C ALA A 282 -6.50 8.83 -7.99
N HIS A 283 -7.54 8.00 -8.08
CA HIS A 283 -7.42 6.58 -8.38
C HIS A 283 -8.76 6.00 -8.85
N LEU A 284 -8.74 5.14 -9.87
CA LEU A 284 -9.89 4.36 -10.32
C LEU A 284 -9.46 2.89 -10.45
N LYS A 285 -10.19 2.00 -9.81
CA LYS A 285 -10.07 0.55 -9.97
C LYS A 285 -11.42 -0.04 -10.35
N MET A 286 -11.42 -1.01 -11.24
CA MET A 286 -12.62 -1.75 -11.63
C MET A 286 -12.27 -3.22 -11.82
N THR A 287 -13.21 -4.10 -11.48
CA THR A 287 -13.18 -5.54 -11.82
C THR A 287 -14.47 -5.92 -12.48
N LEU A 288 -14.43 -6.90 -13.34
CA LEU A 288 -15.58 -7.57 -13.91
C LEU A 288 -15.50 -9.06 -13.54
N SER A 289 -16.55 -9.61 -12.96
CA SER A 289 -16.68 -11.01 -12.56
C SER A 289 -17.94 -11.67 -13.13
#